data_675348e28673d0b6f5df102ca9543706
#
_entry.id   675348e28673d0b6f5df102ca9543706
#
_cell.length_a   1.000
_cell.length_b   1.000
_cell.length_c   1.000
_cell.angle_alpha   90.00
_cell.angle_beta   90.00
_cell.angle_gamma   90.00
#
_symmetry.space_group_name_H-M   'P 1'
#
loop_
_entity.id
_entity.type
_entity.pdbx_description
1 polymer ?
#
loop_
_entity_poly.entity_id
_entity_poly.type
_entity_poly.pdbx_seq_one_letter_code
_entity_poly.pdbx_strand_id
1 'polypeptide(L)'
;MTTGETPADEARRELRRCLDRIAALGPGRLVRPGPGASASTASGGPVGAEAVGSGAAARPVDVLRPVLQHLADAGADLEGEPRRAVPELGAHALGDQLAVLAGDVLAAADARGDDDAVVDLHDRLVALRRAL
;
A
#
# COMPACT_ATOMS: atom_id res chain seq x y z
N MET A 1 -4.76 -16.84 30.92
CA MET A 1 -5.33 -17.15 29.60
C MET A 1 -4.77 -16.18 28.59
N THR A 2 -3.85 -16.64 27.83
CA THR A 2 -3.35 -15.88 26.70
C THR A 2 -4.35 -16.01 25.58
N THR A 3 -5.07 -14.97 25.34
CA THR A 3 -5.81 -14.84 24.11
C THR A 3 -4.78 -14.71 23.01
N GLY A 4 -4.50 -15.81 22.33
CA GLY A 4 -3.57 -15.79 21.21
C GLY A 4 -4.03 -14.78 20.19
N GLU A 5 -3.16 -13.87 19.82
CA GLU A 5 -3.42 -12.94 18.75
C GLU A 5 -3.64 -13.71 17.46
N THR A 6 -4.74 -13.46 16.79
CA THR A 6 -5.06 -14.13 15.53
C THR A 6 -4.33 -13.45 14.37
N PRO A 7 -4.09 -14.16 13.26
CA PRO A 7 -3.53 -13.53 12.06
C PRO A 7 -4.34 -12.32 11.61
N ALA A 8 -5.66 -12.37 11.77
CA ALA A 8 -6.52 -11.24 11.43
C ALA A 8 -6.28 -10.04 12.33
N ASP A 9 -6.02 -10.25 13.62
CA ASP A 9 -5.72 -9.15 14.54
C ASP A 9 -4.38 -8.50 14.21
N GLU A 10 -3.40 -9.31 13.86
CA GLU A 10 -2.10 -8.82 13.42
C GLU A 10 -2.24 -8.00 12.13
N ALA A 11 -2.99 -8.48 11.17
CA ALA A 11 -3.24 -7.77 9.92
C ALA A 11 -3.97 -6.44 10.17
N ARG A 12 -4.98 -6.43 11.03
CA ARG A 12 -5.68 -5.19 11.40
C ARG A 12 -4.76 -4.19 12.08
N ARG A 13 -3.87 -4.67 12.93
CA ARG A 13 -2.90 -3.80 13.60
C ARG A 13 -1.93 -3.20 12.59
N GLU A 14 -1.43 -4.00 11.66
CA GLU A 14 -0.51 -3.51 10.64
C GLU A 14 -1.21 -2.54 9.69
N LEU A 15 -2.48 -2.80 9.36
CA LEU A 15 -3.29 -1.86 8.58
C LEU A 15 -3.36 -0.48 9.26
N ARG A 16 -3.63 -0.45 10.55
CA ARG A 16 -3.65 0.83 11.29
C ARG A 16 -2.33 1.55 11.21
N ARG A 17 -1.22 0.82 11.36
CA ARG A 17 0.13 1.42 11.22
C ARG A 17 0.36 2.01 9.84
N CYS A 18 -0.10 1.35 8.80
CA CYS A 18 -0.03 1.87 7.44
C CYS A 18 -0.85 3.14 7.30
N LEU A 19 -2.08 3.14 7.80
CA LEU A 19 -2.97 4.30 7.73
C LEU A 19 -2.39 5.49 8.51
N ASP A 20 -1.84 5.25 9.69
CA ASP A 20 -1.17 6.29 10.47
C ASP A 20 0.03 6.86 9.71
N ARG A 21 0.80 6.01 9.05
CA ARG A 21 1.94 6.43 8.25
C ARG A 21 1.50 7.28 7.07
N ILE A 22 0.45 6.87 6.36
CA ILE A 22 -0.11 7.62 5.24
C ILE A 22 -0.62 9.00 5.72
N ALA A 23 -1.33 9.01 6.83
CA ALA A 23 -1.83 10.26 7.41
C ALA A 23 -0.69 11.20 7.82
N ALA A 24 0.37 10.66 8.40
CA ALA A 24 1.53 11.43 8.80
C ALA A 24 2.27 12.04 7.59
N LEU A 25 2.31 11.34 6.48
CA LEU A 25 2.91 11.86 5.25
C LEU A 25 2.08 13.00 4.66
N GLY A 26 0.77 12.86 4.70
CA GLY A 26 -0.14 13.80 4.07
C GLY A 26 -0.15 13.73 2.55
N PRO A 27 -1.19 14.28 1.91
CA PRO A 27 -1.38 14.15 0.46
C PRO A 27 -0.21 14.70 -0.36
N GLY A 28 0.37 15.81 0.07
CA GLY A 28 1.46 16.44 -0.66
C GLY A 28 2.71 15.59 -0.74
N ARG A 29 3.04 14.88 0.34
CA ARG A 29 4.22 14.02 0.38
C ARG A 29 3.99 12.68 -0.33
N LEU A 30 2.76 12.24 -0.39
CA LEU A 30 2.43 11.00 -1.10
C LEU A 30 2.75 11.08 -2.59
N VAL A 31 2.63 12.27 -3.17
CA VAL A 31 2.89 12.47 -4.60
C VAL A 31 4.29 13.00 -4.90
N ARG A 32 5.07 13.35 -3.88
CA ARG A 32 6.43 13.85 -4.08
C ARG A 32 7.43 12.69 -4.13
N PRO A 33 8.45 12.81 -4.96
CA PRO A 33 9.57 11.88 -4.91
C PRO A 33 10.20 11.85 -3.52
N GLY A 34 10.73 10.71 -3.14
CA GLY A 34 11.43 10.56 -1.86
C GLY A 34 12.65 11.48 -1.73
N PRO A 35 13.19 11.59 -0.52
CA PRO A 35 14.28 12.54 -0.26
C PRO A 35 15.53 12.32 -1.11
N GLY A 36 15.74 11.13 -1.60
CA GLY A 36 16.89 10.87 -2.46
C GLY A 36 16.81 11.48 -3.84
N ALA A 37 15.64 11.90 -4.27
CA ALA A 37 15.47 12.45 -5.61
C ALA A 37 15.75 13.94 -5.71
N SER A 38 15.79 14.63 -4.60
CA SER A 38 15.89 16.08 -4.63
C SER A 38 17.31 16.61 -4.68
N ALA A 39 18.28 15.77 -4.46
CA ALA A 39 19.64 16.23 -4.30
C ALA A 39 20.31 16.59 -5.62
N SER A 40 19.80 16.18 -6.69
CA SER A 40 20.53 16.28 -7.96
C SER A 40 20.22 17.52 -8.77
N THR A 41 19.34 18.33 -8.30
CA THR A 41 18.93 19.44 -9.13
C THR A 41 19.89 20.58 -9.17
N ALA A 42 20.77 20.63 -8.22
CA ALA A 42 21.58 21.84 -8.08
C ALA A 42 22.61 22.01 -9.15
N SER A 43 23.13 20.98 -9.69
CA SER A 43 24.29 21.17 -10.49
C SER A 43 24.06 21.27 -11.97
N GLY A 44 22.88 21.30 -12.40
CA GLY A 44 22.65 21.54 -13.81
C GLY A 44 23.50 20.73 -14.76
N GLY A 45 23.99 19.64 -14.36
CA GLY A 45 24.78 18.78 -15.23
C GLY A 45 23.91 18.27 -16.36
N PRO A 46 24.20 18.67 -17.57
CA PRO A 46 23.33 18.34 -18.66
C PRO A 46 23.34 16.88 -19.03
N VAL A 47 24.27 16.20 -18.50
CA VAL A 47 24.57 14.93 -19.06
C VAL A 47 23.89 13.78 -18.43
N GLY A 48 23.32 13.97 -17.34
CA GLY A 48 22.80 12.88 -16.61
C GLY A 48 21.56 12.20 -17.17
N ALA A 49 21.22 12.53 -18.36
CA ALA A 49 19.95 12.09 -18.90
C ALA A 49 19.83 10.58 -18.98
N GLU A 50 20.92 9.93 -19.22
CA GLU A 50 20.84 8.51 -19.38
C GLU A 50 20.71 7.76 -18.09
N ALA A 51 21.14 8.32 -17.05
CA ALA A 51 21.07 7.65 -15.78
C ALA A 51 19.67 7.48 -15.28
N VAL A 52 18.81 7.72 -16.12
CA VAL A 52 17.45 7.77 -15.87
C VAL A 52 16.92 6.61 -15.12
N GLY A 53 16.19 6.91 -14.14
CA GLY A 53 15.28 5.97 -13.58
C GLY A 53 15.85 5.02 -12.57
N SER A 54 17.06 4.63 -12.71
CA SER A 54 17.55 3.62 -11.80
C SER A 54 17.78 4.11 -10.39
N GLY A 55 17.95 5.39 -10.20
CA GLY A 55 18.18 5.94 -8.88
C GLY A 55 17.05 6.77 -8.33
N ALA A 56 16.01 6.95 -9.08
CA ALA A 56 14.91 7.80 -8.64
C ALA A 56 14.13 7.13 -7.51
N ALA A 57 14.00 7.80 -6.38
CA ALA A 57 13.18 7.31 -5.30
C ALA A 57 11.73 7.28 -5.75
N ALA A 58 11.07 6.14 -5.56
CA ALA A 58 9.66 6.00 -5.90
C ALA A 58 8.82 6.93 -5.03
N ARG A 59 7.82 7.51 -5.62
CA ARG A 59 6.84 8.27 -4.84
C ARG A 59 6.00 7.28 -4.03
N PRO A 60 5.60 7.63 -2.80
CA PRO A 60 4.74 6.75 -2.02
C PRO A 60 3.48 6.31 -2.76
N VAL A 61 2.90 7.18 -3.58
CA VAL A 61 1.73 6.85 -4.39
C VAL A 61 2.02 5.72 -5.39
N ASP A 62 3.21 5.65 -5.93
CA ASP A 62 3.60 4.61 -6.88
C ASP A 62 3.76 3.25 -6.22
N VAL A 63 4.03 3.23 -4.92
CA VAL A 63 4.06 2.01 -4.11
C VAL A 63 2.65 1.61 -3.68
N LEU A 64 1.81 2.58 -3.33
CA LEU A 64 0.45 2.34 -2.86
C LEU A 64 -0.47 1.77 -3.92
N ARG A 65 -0.47 2.34 -5.12
CA ARG A 65 -1.40 1.94 -6.18
C ARG A 65 -1.36 0.46 -6.54
N PRO A 66 -0.19 -0.15 -6.75
CA PRO A 66 -0.15 -1.59 -7.00
C PRO A 66 -0.69 -2.42 -5.84
N VAL A 67 -0.47 -1.99 -4.61
CA VAL A 67 -1.01 -2.67 -3.43
C VAL A 67 -2.54 -2.59 -3.42
N LEU A 68 -3.09 -1.41 -3.68
CA LEU A 68 -4.54 -1.24 -3.77
C LEU A 68 -5.16 -2.16 -4.83
N GLN A 69 -4.56 -2.22 -6.00
CA GLN A 69 -5.04 -3.10 -7.07
C GLN A 69 -4.95 -4.57 -6.66
N HIS A 70 -3.83 -4.96 -6.04
CA HIS A 70 -3.67 -6.33 -5.55
C HIS A 70 -4.75 -6.70 -4.52
N LEU A 71 -5.05 -5.80 -3.60
CA LEU A 71 -6.08 -6.04 -2.58
C LEU A 71 -7.47 -6.14 -3.20
N ALA A 72 -7.76 -5.31 -4.19
CA ALA A 72 -9.03 -5.40 -4.92
C ALA A 72 -9.17 -6.73 -5.65
N ASP A 73 -8.10 -7.17 -6.29
CA ASP A 73 -8.08 -8.45 -6.99
C ASP A 73 -8.23 -9.63 -6.02
N ALA A 74 -7.53 -9.58 -4.89
CA ALA A 74 -7.61 -10.61 -3.86
C ALA A 74 -9.03 -10.71 -3.27
N GLY A 75 -9.64 -9.55 -2.98
CA GLY A 75 -11.02 -9.51 -2.50
C GLY A 75 -12.00 -10.09 -3.51
N ALA A 76 -11.86 -9.71 -4.78
CA ALA A 76 -12.69 -10.22 -5.85
C ALA A 76 -12.56 -11.74 -6.00
N ASP A 77 -11.32 -12.26 -5.96
CA ASP A 77 -11.07 -13.69 -6.04
C ASP A 77 -11.71 -14.46 -4.87
N LEU A 78 -11.62 -13.92 -3.66
CA LEU A 78 -12.22 -14.52 -2.47
C LEU A 78 -13.75 -14.53 -2.54
N GLU A 79 -14.33 -13.51 -3.13
CA GLU A 79 -15.78 -13.39 -3.27
C GLU A 79 -16.33 -14.06 -4.52
N GLY A 80 -15.45 -14.54 -5.41
CA GLY A 80 -15.86 -15.09 -6.69
C GLY A 80 -16.38 -14.05 -7.67
N GLU A 81 -15.95 -12.81 -7.49
CA GLU A 81 -16.34 -11.67 -8.32
C GLU A 81 -15.29 -11.38 -9.40
N PRO A 82 -15.69 -10.78 -10.53
CA PRO A 82 -14.72 -10.36 -11.52
C PRO A 82 -13.79 -9.27 -10.97
N ARG A 83 -12.52 -9.36 -11.31
CA ARG A 83 -11.55 -8.33 -10.97
C ARG A 83 -11.86 -7.03 -11.69
N ARG A 84 -11.71 -5.93 -10.98
CA ARG A 84 -11.97 -4.59 -11.52
C ARG A 84 -10.79 -3.67 -11.21
N ALA A 85 -10.53 -2.75 -12.11
CA ALA A 85 -9.52 -1.72 -11.87
C ALA A 85 -9.95 -0.81 -10.71
N VAL A 86 -9.01 -0.54 -9.82
CA VAL A 86 -9.24 0.41 -8.72
C VAL A 86 -9.27 1.81 -9.32
N PRO A 87 -10.29 2.63 -9.00
CA PRO A 87 -10.34 4.01 -9.50
C PRO A 87 -9.13 4.81 -9.03
N GLU A 88 -8.61 5.64 -9.92
CA GLU A 88 -7.53 6.57 -9.59
C GLU A 88 -8.12 7.80 -8.90
N LEU A 89 -8.19 7.75 -7.59
CA LEU A 89 -8.61 8.88 -6.78
C LEU A 89 -7.40 9.73 -6.38
N GLY A 90 -7.67 10.94 -5.91
CA GLY A 90 -6.60 11.82 -5.45
C GLY A 90 -5.86 11.28 -4.24
N ALA A 91 -4.70 11.86 -3.98
CA ALA A 91 -3.83 11.40 -2.89
C ALA A 91 -4.53 11.41 -1.52
N HIS A 92 -5.47 12.31 -1.32
CA HIS A 92 -6.23 12.41 -0.08
C HIS A 92 -7.15 11.20 0.18
N ALA A 93 -7.48 10.44 -0.85
CA ALA A 93 -8.35 9.28 -0.73
C ALA A 93 -7.60 7.95 -0.62
N LEU A 94 -6.28 7.94 -0.75
CA LEU A 94 -5.49 6.70 -0.76
C LEU A 94 -5.59 5.93 0.55
N GLY A 95 -5.58 6.63 1.69
CA GLY A 95 -5.77 5.99 2.98
C GLY A 95 -7.13 5.31 3.11
N ASP A 96 -8.18 6.00 2.68
CA ASP A 96 -9.54 5.46 2.71
C ASP A 96 -9.67 4.25 1.77
N GLN A 97 -9.09 4.32 0.59
CA GLN A 97 -9.08 3.19 -0.34
C GLN A 97 -8.37 1.98 0.28
N LEU A 98 -7.22 2.20 0.92
CA LEU A 98 -6.50 1.12 1.58
C LEU A 98 -7.34 0.50 2.70
N ALA A 99 -7.98 1.33 3.53
CA ALA A 99 -8.81 0.85 4.62
C ALA A 99 -9.98 -0.01 4.13
N VAL A 100 -10.65 0.44 3.08
CA VAL A 100 -11.79 -0.29 2.51
C VAL A 100 -11.34 -1.61 1.89
N LEU A 101 -10.34 -1.57 1.02
CA LEU A 101 -9.90 -2.76 0.30
C LEU A 101 -9.30 -3.82 1.21
N ALA A 102 -8.49 -3.41 2.19
CA ALA A 102 -7.95 -4.34 3.17
C ALA A 102 -9.05 -4.91 4.08
N GLY A 103 -10.02 -4.07 4.45
CA GLY A 103 -11.18 -4.52 5.23
C GLY A 103 -12.02 -5.56 4.47
N ASP A 104 -12.22 -5.35 3.18
CA ASP A 104 -12.95 -6.30 2.33
C ASP A 104 -12.23 -7.64 2.24
N VAL A 105 -10.91 -7.63 2.08
CA VAL A 105 -10.11 -8.86 2.07
C VAL A 105 -10.24 -9.61 3.41
N LEU A 106 -10.14 -8.88 4.53
CA LEU A 106 -10.29 -9.49 5.85
C LEU A 106 -11.67 -10.12 6.04
N ALA A 107 -12.72 -9.43 5.64
CA ALA A 107 -14.08 -9.93 5.75
C ALA A 107 -14.30 -11.15 4.87
N ALA A 108 -13.84 -11.11 3.63
CA ALA A 108 -13.98 -12.22 2.68
C ALA A 108 -13.17 -13.44 3.12
N ALA A 109 -11.97 -13.22 3.62
CA ALA A 109 -11.11 -14.29 4.15
C ALA A 109 -11.74 -14.94 5.39
N ASP A 110 -12.30 -14.14 6.27
CA ASP A 110 -12.99 -14.64 7.46
C ASP A 110 -14.21 -15.51 7.07
N ALA A 111 -14.99 -15.05 6.13
CA ALA A 111 -16.16 -15.79 5.64
C ALA A 111 -15.79 -17.14 5.02
N ARG A 112 -14.59 -17.26 4.48
CA ARG A 112 -14.10 -18.50 3.87
C ARG A 112 -13.19 -19.32 4.77
N GLY A 113 -12.80 -18.81 5.92
CA GLY A 113 -11.81 -19.44 6.76
C GLY A 113 -10.44 -19.54 6.10
N ASP A 114 -10.10 -18.55 5.28
CA ASP A 114 -8.85 -18.53 4.50
C ASP A 114 -7.77 -17.73 5.25
N ASP A 115 -7.08 -18.41 6.15
CA ASP A 115 -6.00 -17.80 6.92
C ASP A 115 -4.80 -17.43 6.05
N ASP A 116 -4.57 -18.14 4.96
CA ASP A 116 -3.46 -17.82 4.05
C ASP A 116 -3.65 -16.47 3.39
N ALA A 117 -4.89 -16.13 3.02
CA ALA A 117 -5.21 -14.82 2.50
C ALA A 117 -4.93 -13.72 3.51
N VAL A 118 -5.21 -13.96 4.77
CA VAL A 118 -4.95 -13.02 5.87
C VAL A 118 -3.45 -12.81 6.07
N VAL A 119 -2.68 -13.90 6.04
CA VAL A 119 -1.21 -13.83 6.16
C VAL A 119 -0.60 -13.06 4.98
N ASP A 120 -1.07 -13.33 3.76
CA ASP A 120 -0.60 -12.59 2.58
C ASP A 120 -0.91 -11.09 2.70
N LEU A 121 -2.11 -10.75 3.15
CA LEU A 121 -2.48 -9.35 3.40
C LEU A 121 -1.53 -8.71 4.43
N HIS A 122 -1.30 -9.38 5.55
CA HIS A 122 -0.39 -8.89 6.59
C HIS A 122 1.00 -8.60 6.02
N ASP A 123 1.56 -9.55 5.29
CA ASP A 123 2.91 -9.42 4.73
C ASP A 123 2.99 -8.26 3.73
N ARG A 124 1.95 -8.06 2.95
CA ARG A 124 1.88 -6.92 2.02
C ARG A 124 1.79 -5.59 2.74
N LEU A 125 1.04 -5.54 3.83
CA LEU A 125 0.93 -4.33 4.64
C LEU A 125 2.27 -4.00 5.31
N VAL A 126 2.99 -5.00 5.80
CA VAL A 126 4.34 -4.80 6.36
C VAL A 126 5.28 -4.25 5.30
N ALA A 127 5.29 -4.85 4.12
CA ALA A 127 6.12 -4.39 3.01
C ALA A 127 5.77 -2.96 2.58
N LEU A 128 4.48 -2.66 2.50
CA LEU A 128 4.00 -1.32 2.18
C LEU A 128 4.48 -0.29 3.21
N ARG A 129 4.28 -0.57 4.49
CA ARG A 129 4.70 0.35 5.55
C ARG A 129 6.19 0.64 5.51
N ARG A 130 7.00 -0.37 5.22
CA ARG A 130 8.45 -0.20 5.10
C ARG A 130 8.84 0.62 3.88
N ALA A 131 8.05 0.58 2.82
CA ALA A 131 8.30 1.34 1.61
C ALA A 131 7.79 2.79 1.69
N LEU A 132 6.94 3.09 2.65
CA LEU A 132 6.46 4.45 2.90
C LEU A 132 7.42 5.19 3.83
#